data_9780650f875b7b729002accfc9babb81
#
_entry.id   9780650f875b7b729002accfc9babb81
#
_cell.length_a   1.000
_cell.length_b   1.000
_cell.length_c   1.000
_cell.angle_alpha   90.00
_cell.angle_beta   90.00
_cell.angle_gamma   90.00
#
_symmetry.space_group_name_H-M   'P 1'
#
loop_
_entity.id
_entity.type
_entity.pdbx_description
1 polymer ?
#
loop_
_entity_poly.entity_id
_entity_poly.type
_entity_poly.pdbx_seq_one_letter_code
_entity_poly.pdbx_strand_id
1 'polypeptide(L)'
;MTIGSLAMDYVNGTTEDAYAEVRDVFAEVVTEDWAAQLAVYVEGRLVVDLWTTASAGPDTLTGVFSATKGAAHLVIARLVQDRVLDLDRRVTTWWPEFAGDGKDDLTLRDLLAHRSGLIGVDGGFHTVELADDRILADRLVRQKPFWKPGHAYGYHAFVIGALLGAVAERATGHTVQELFHSLIRTPYAVDVFLGDPSFTTDTPAPPTGGDTAAASTTPSADATPVAARTTPTAGGTPAARYLPVLPASQKPDIAPLSLTGIAFNLNADPPTDLVEWIDIPAVRALGQSSAGGVASARGLARMYAAALWGADGADPLLDRATIDQFAAVSSAGSDRVTGEDSHFGLGFEAQHPRYPGLSGSAFGHSGAAGTHALADPSHGITYAYTRRRFGFPGGAAGENADLINAVLRTLTR
;
A
#
# COMPACT_ATOMS: atom_id res chain seq x y z
N MET A 1 -11.20 -19.82 -38.13
CA MET A 1 -11.44 -18.43 -37.69
C MET A 1 -10.73 -18.27 -36.36
N THR A 2 -9.67 -17.53 -36.34
CA THR A 2 -8.73 -17.39 -35.21
C THR A 2 -9.37 -16.47 -34.14
N ILE A 3 -9.60 -17.00 -32.96
CA ILE A 3 -10.17 -16.26 -31.81
C ILE A 3 -9.16 -15.23 -31.22
N GLY A 4 -8.01 -15.07 -31.86
CA GLY A 4 -6.88 -14.30 -31.32
C GLY A 4 -6.86 -12.79 -31.55
N SER A 5 -7.85 -12.19 -32.19
CA SER A 5 -7.78 -10.76 -32.59
C SER A 5 -8.70 -9.79 -31.85
N LEU A 6 -9.66 -10.26 -31.04
CA LEU A 6 -10.61 -9.38 -30.35
C LEU A 6 -10.27 -9.07 -28.89
N ALA A 7 -9.30 -9.75 -28.30
CA ALA A 7 -8.99 -9.62 -26.87
C ALA A 7 -7.93 -8.55 -26.52
N MET A 8 -7.35 -7.83 -27.48
CA MET A 8 -6.24 -6.90 -27.24
C MET A 8 -6.57 -5.41 -27.30
N ASP A 9 -7.75 -5.03 -27.79
CA ASP A 9 -8.07 -3.61 -28.07
C ASP A 9 -8.23 -2.75 -26.81
N TYR A 10 -8.40 -3.35 -25.63
CA TYR A 10 -8.56 -2.63 -24.37
C TYR A 10 -7.26 -2.60 -23.50
N VAL A 11 -6.18 -3.26 -23.91
CA VAL A 11 -4.90 -3.25 -23.20
C VAL A 11 -3.94 -2.25 -23.83
N ASN A 12 -3.56 -1.26 -23.04
CA ASN A 12 -2.66 -0.18 -23.41
C ASN A 12 -1.31 -0.32 -22.67
N GLY A 13 -0.34 0.49 -23.06
CA GLY A 13 0.95 0.56 -22.38
C GLY A 13 2.08 -0.12 -23.13
N THR A 14 3.18 -0.37 -22.45
CA THR A 14 4.43 -0.89 -23.02
C THR A 14 4.98 -2.07 -22.23
N THR A 15 5.64 -2.97 -22.95
CA THR A 15 6.51 -4.00 -22.39
C THR A 15 7.81 -4.01 -23.19
N GLU A 16 8.93 -4.32 -22.55
CA GLU A 16 10.12 -4.70 -23.30
C GLU A 16 9.88 -6.05 -23.99
N ASP A 17 10.56 -6.30 -25.11
CA ASP A 17 10.35 -7.50 -25.94
C ASP A 17 10.45 -8.81 -25.16
N ALA A 18 11.38 -8.89 -24.21
CA ALA A 18 11.52 -10.06 -23.34
C ALA A 18 10.28 -10.35 -22.49
N TYR A 19 9.44 -9.33 -22.23
CA TYR A 19 8.25 -9.41 -21.39
C TYR A 19 6.94 -9.40 -22.19
N ALA A 20 6.98 -9.63 -23.52
CA ALA A 20 5.78 -9.65 -24.36
C ALA A 20 4.71 -10.65 -23.84
N GLU A 21 5.14 -11.82 -23.35
CA GLU A 21 4.25 -12.82 -22.74
C GLU A 21 3.44 -12.26 -21.54
N VAL A 22 4.01 -11.33 -20.77
CA VAL A 22 3.29 -10.71 -19.64
C VAL A 22 2.09 -9.89 -20.14
N ARG A 23 2.24 -9.21 -21.29
CA ARG A 23 1.15 -8.48 -21.94
C ARG A 23 0.03 -9.42 -22.39
N ASP A 24 0.41 -10.56 -22.98
CA ASP A 24 -0.56 -11.56 -23.46
C ASP A 24 -1.36 -12.14 -22.28
N VAL A 25 -0.67 -12.53 -21.20
CA VAL A 25 -1.32 -13.01 -19.98
C VAL A 25 -2.18 -11.93 -19.34
N PHE A 26 -1.71 -10.67 -19.28
CA PHE A 26 -2.52 -9.57 -18.75
C PHE A 26 -3.83 -9.40 -19.54
N ALA A 27 -3.78 -9.45 -20.89
CA ALA A 27 -4.95 -9.38 -21.76
C ALA A 27 -5.89 -10.61 -21.59
N GLU A 28 -5.36 -11.75 -21.20
CA GLU A 28 -6.14 -12.97 -20.98
C GLU A 28 -6.86 -13.00 -19.63
N VAL A 29 -6.18 -12.55 -18.54
CA VAL A 29 -6.69 -12.73 -17.17
C VAL A 29 -7.46 -11.54 -16.64
N VAL A 30 -7.35 -10.33 -17.24
CA VAL A 30 -8.12 -9.16 -16.84
C VAL A 30 -9.29 -8.91 -17.79
N THR A 31 -10.32 -8.26 -17.29
CA THR A 31 -11.43 -7.76 -18.12
C THR A 31 -11.39 -6.23 -18.13
N GLU A 32 -11.93 -5.62 -19.19
CA GLU A 32 -11.90 -4.16 -19.35
C GLU A 32 -12.57 -3.43 -18.18
N ASP A 33 -13.69 -3.94 -17.67
CA ASP A 33 -14.46 -3.34 -16.57
C ASP A 33 -13.77 -3.39 -15.20
N TRP A 34 -12.67 -4.15 -15.08
CA TRP A 34 -11.87 -4.13 -13.84
C TRP A 34 -11.07 -2.85 -13.68
N ALA A 35 -10.82 -2.14 -14.75
CA ALA A 35 -10.00 -0.93 -14.75
C ALA A 35 -8.64 -1.18 -14.07
N ALA A 36 -7.90 -2.17 -14.63
CA ALA A 36 -6.67 -2.70 -14.03
C ALA A 36 -5.41 -1.99 -14.57
N GLN A 37 -4.36 -1.99 -13.76
CA GLN A 37 -3.01 -1.56 -14.12
C GLN A 37 -2.00 -2.60 -13.62
N LEU A 38 -0.90 -2.77 -14.36
CA LEU A 38 0.23 -3.63 -14.01
C LEU A 38 1.55 -2.92 -14.29
N ALA A 39 2.47 -2.92 -13.33
CA ALA A 39 3.82 -2.44 -13.51
C ALA A 39 4.85 -3.40 -12.93
N VAL A 40 5.96 -3.60 -13.65
CA VAL A 40 7.08 -4.44 -13.20
C VAL A 40 8.38 -3.67 -13.42
N TYR A 41 9.23 -3.66 -12.40
CA TYR A 41 10.61 -3.20 -12.50
C TYR A 41 11.57 -4.38 -12.31
N VAL A 42 12.67 -4.35 -13.03
CA VAL A 42 13.80 -5.27 -12.86
C VAL A 42 15.04 -4.44 -12.57
N GLU A 43 15.64 -4.69 -11.41
CA GLU A 43 16.82 -3.95 -10.93
C GLU A 43 16.64 -2.42 -11.04
N GLY A 44 15.47 -1.91 -10.67
CA GLY A 44 15.12 -0.48 -10.71
C GLY A 44 14.69 0.05 -12.09
N ARG A 45 14.69 -0.77 -13.16
CA ARG A 45 14.27 -0.38 -14.50
C ARG A 45 12.86 -0.86 -14.80
N LEU A 46 11.98 0.04 -15.25
CA LEU A 46 10.61 -0.29 -15.67
C LEU A 46 10.64 -1.13 -16.96
N VAL A 47 10.10 -2.35 -16.90
CA VAL A 47 10.06 -3.29 -18.02
C VAL A 47 8.65 -3.62 -18.49
N VAL A 48 7.65 -3.47 -17.62
CA VAL A 48 6.23 -3.64 -17.93
C VAL A 48 5.45 -2.48 -17.34
N ASP A 49 4.60 -1.86 -18.15
CA ASP A 49 3.70 -0.77 -17.75
C ASP A 49 2.43 -0.86 -18.59
N LEU A 50 1.43 -1.56 -18.07
CA LEU A 50 0.19 -1.91 -18.76
C LEU A 50 -1.03 -1.41 -18.01
N TRP A 51 -2.08 -1.07 -18.75
CA TRP A 51 -3.38 -0.73 -18.17
C TRP A 51 -4.52 -1.04 -19.14
N THR A 52 -5.71 -1.27 -18.59
CA THR A 52 -6.93 -1.36 -19.42
C THR A 52 -7.45 0.03 -19.75
N THR A 53 -8.18 0.17 -20.86
CA THR A 53 -8.79 1.44 -21.29
C THR A 53 -9.64 2.06 -20.19
N ALA A 54 -10.43 1.25 -19.47
CA ALA A 54 -11.28 1.71 -18.37
C ALA A 54 -10.52 2.26 -17.15
N SER A 55 -9.20 2.02 -17.04
CA SER A 55 -8.38 2.64 -16.00
C SER A 55 -7.92 4.06 -16.32
N ALA A 56 -8.27 4.58 -17.49
CA ALA A 56 -7.98 5.93 -17.99
C ALA A 56 -6.49 6.25 -18.23
N GLY A 57 -5.54 5.42 -17.76
CA GLY A 57 -4.12 5.62 -18.03
C GLY A 57 -3.20 5.11 -16.92
N PRO A 58 -1.87 5.14 -17.16
CA PRO A 58 -0.89 4.60 -16.22
C PRO A 58 -0.72 5.45 -14.96
N ASP A 59 -1.10 6.72 -15.03
CA ASP A 59 -0.99 7.69 -13.92
C ASP A 59 -2.29 7.83 -13.12
N THR A 60 -3.33 7.05 -13.48
CA THR A 60 -4.58 7.03 -12.73
C THR A 60 -4.36 6.47 -11.34
N LEU A 61 -4.88 7.18 -10.34
CA LEU A 61 -4.83 6.81 -8.95
C LEU A 61 -6.14 6.14 -8.52
N THR A 62 -6.03 5.13 -7.66
CA THR A 62 -7.19 4.51 -7.01
C THR A 62 -6.85 4.17 -5.55
N GLY A 63 -7.86 3.92 -4.74
CA GLY A 63 -7.67 3.44 -3.38
C GLY A 63 -7.00 2.05 -3.36
N VAL A 64 -5.88 1.93 -2.66
CA VAL A 64 -5.07 0.68 -2.67
C VAL A 64 -5.21 -0.13 -1.38
N PHE A 65 -6.06 0.30 -0.46
CA PHE A 65 -6.32 -0.38 0.81
C PHE A 65 -5.02 -0.83 1.52
N SER A 66 -4.94 -2.07 1.95
CA SER A 66 -3.82 -2.56 2.73
C SER A 66 -2.46 -2.58 2.01
N ALA A 67 -2.40 -2.40 0.69
CA ALA A 67 -1.13 -2.12 0.02
C ALA A 67 -0.48 -0.81 0.53
N THR A 68 -1.27 0.09 1.14
CA THR A 68 -0.83 1.26 1.90
C THR A 68 0.19 0.92 2.98
N LYS A 69 0.04 -0.24 3.64
CA LYS A 69 0.94 -0.69 4.70
C LYS A 69 2.39 -0.79 4.23
N GLY A 70 2.59 -1.16 2.95
CA GLY A 70 3.93 -1.19 2.37
C GLY A 70 4.65 0.15 2.49
N ALA A 71 3.95 1.26 2.22
CA ALA A 71 4.51 2.60 2.35
C ALA A 71 4.85 2.96 3.81
N ALA A 72 3.91 2.70 4.74
CA ALA A 72 4.13 2.96 6.16
C ALA A 72 5.28 2.11 6.73
N HIS A 73 5.36 0.82 6.36
CA HIS A 73 6.41 -0.06 6.85
C HIS A 73 7.80 0.28 6.29
N LEU A 74 7.89 0.78 5.05
CA LEU A 74 9.15 1.30 4.52
C LEU A 74 9.65 2.52 5.30
N VAL A 75 8.75 3.40 5.77
CA VAL A 75 9.11 4.51 6.68
C VAL A 75 9.69 3.95 7.98
N ILE A 76 9.01 2.99 8.61
CA ILE A 76 9.50 2.39 9.87
C ILE A 76 10.84 1.68 9.64
N ALA A 77 11.00 0.95 8.54
CA ALA A 77 12.27 0.29 8.19
C ALA A 77 13.41 1.31 8.05
N ARG A 78 13.15 2.44 7.41
CA ARG A 78 14.13 3.52 7.29
C ARG A 78 14.49 4.12 8.65
N LEU A 79 13.53 4.37 9.53
CA LEU A 79 13.79 4.86 10.88
C LEU A 79 14.60 3.86 11.74
N VAL A 80 14.38 2.56 11.52
CA VAL A 80 15.19 1.49 12.18
C VAL A 80 16.61 1.50 11.64
N GLN A 81 16.80 1.56 10.32
CA GLN A 81 18.12 1.67 9.68
C GLN A 81 18.90 2.87 10.20
N ASP A 82 18.24 4.02 10.33
CA ASP A 82 18.82 5.27 10.83
C ASP A 82 19.00 5.26 12.36
N ARG A 83 18.65 4.17 13.05
CA ARG A 83 18.73 4.00 14.51
C ARG A 83 17.89 5.01 15.31
N VAL A 84 16.89 5.61 14.69
CA VAL A 84 15.86 6.44 15.35
C VAL A 84 14.90 5.54 16.13
N LEU A 85 14.56 4.39 15.54
CA LEU A 85 13.77 3.35 16.17
C LEU A 85 14.64 2.09 16.41
N ASP A 86 14.29 1.33 17.44
CA ASP A 86 14.91 0.07 17.78
C ASP A 86 13.82 -1.01 17.92
N LEU A 87 13.92 -2.06 17.11
CA LEU A 87 12.91 -3.11 17.03
C LEU A 87 12.67 -3.83 18.36
N ASP A 88 13.70 -3.98 19.18
CA ASP A 88 13.66 -4.75 20.42
C ASP A 88 13.36 -3.88 21.66
N ARG A 89 13.20 -2.57 21.46
CA ARG A 89 12.72 -1.68 22.50
C ARG A 89 11.22 -1.80 22.71
N ARG A 90 10.81 -1.66 23.97
CA ARG A 90 9.39 -1.61 24.35
C ARG A 90 8.72 -0.38 23.76
N VAL A 91 7.50 -0.53 23.29
CA VAL A 91 6.67 0.58 22.79
C VAL A 91 6.53 1.70 23.84
N THR A 92 6.42 1.33 25.12
CA THR A 92 6.36 2.26 26.24
C THR A 92 7.56 3.20 26.37
N THR A 93 8.69 2.91 25.70
CA THR A 93 9.84 3.82 25.65
C THR A 93 9.51 5.14 24.93
N TRP A 94 8.74 5.06 23.86
CA TRP A 94 8.30 6.24 23.09
C TRP A 94 6.90 6.69 23.48
N TRP A 95 6.07 5.73 23.93
CA TRP A 95 4.66 5.94 24.24
C TRP A 95 4.33 5.40 25.65
N PRO A 96 4.66 6.15 26.71
CA PRO A 96 4.45 5.71 28.10
C PRO A 96 3.01 5.34 28.43
N GLU A 97 2.03 6.07 27.84
CA GLU A 97 0.60 5.83 28.05
C GLU A 97 0.12 4.50 27.45
N PHE A 98 0.92 3.85 26.63
CA PHE A 98 0.63 2.53 26.07
C PHE A 98 0.65 1.41 27.15
N ALA A 99 1.28 1.66 28.30
CA ALA A 99 1.38 0.70 29.41
C ALA A 99 0.01 0.25 29.95
N GLY A 100 -0.01 -0.90 30.57
CA GLY A 100 -1.21 -1.50 31.18
C GLY A 100 -1.87 -2.57 30.32
N ASP A 101 -2.80 -3.31 30.89
CA ASP A 101 -3.52 -4.42 30.26
C ASP A 101 -2.61 -5.50 29.62
N GLY A 102 -1.38 -5.65 30.13
CA GLY A 102 -0.40 -6.60 29.65
C GLY A 102 0.37 -6.17 28.40
N LYS A 103 0.31 -4.87 28.05
CA LYS A 103 1.01 -4.28 26.89
C LYS A 103 2.43 -3.80 27.24
N ASP A 104 2.80 -3.79 28.51
CA ASP A 104 4.02 -3.15 29.03
C ASP A 104 5.32 -3.66 28.40
N ASP A 105 5.35 -4.93 28.04
CA ASP A 105 6.53 -5.59 27.48
C ASP A 105 6.53 -5.70 25.94
N LEU A 106 5.45 -5.23 25.29
CA LEU A 106 5.40 -5.25 23.82
C LEU A 106 6.52 -4.40 23.22
N THR A 107 7.27 -5.01 22.31
CA THR A 107 8.30 -4.35 21.52
C THR A 107 7.76 -3.79 20.21
N LEU A 108 8.53 -2.92 19.56
CA LEU A 108 8.21 -2.47 18.21
C LEU A 108 8.13 -3.65 17.22
N ARG A 109 8.99 -4.66 17.42
CA ARG A 109 8.97 -5.93 16.66
C ARG A 109 7.63 -6.65 16.81
N ASP A 110 7.06 -6.72 18.01
CA ASP A 110 5.78 -7.37 18.25
C ASP A 110 4.63 -6.62 17.56
N LEU A 111 4.66 -5.27 17.53
CA LEU A 111 3.68 -4.49 16.76
C LEU A 111 3.77 -4.83 15.27
N LEU A 112 4.96 -4.74 14.69
CA LEU A 112 5.19 -5.03 13.26
C LEU A 112 4.81 -6.47 12.90
N ALA A 113 4.99 -7.42 13.82
CA ALA A 113 4.62 -8.83 13.64
C ALA A 113 3.14 -9.13 13.94
N HIS A 114 2.28 -8.12 14.07
CA HIS A 114 0.85 -8.25 14.37
C HIS A 114 0.52 -9.00 15.67
N ARG A 115 1.34 -8.85 16.71
CA ARG A 115 1.24 -9.64 17.97
C ARG A 115 0.64 -8.86 19.13
N SER A 116 0.25 -7.60 18.95
CA SER A 116 -0.23 -6.77 20.07
C SER A 116 -1.59 -7.19 20.63
N GLY A 117 -2.46 -7.80 19.82
CA GLY A 117 -3.85 -8.07 20.19
C GLY A 117 -4.77 -6.86 20.10
N LEU A 118 -4.26 -5.71 19.66
CA LEU A 118 -5.04 -4.48 19.46
C LEU A 118 -5.51 -4.40 17.99
N ILE A 119 -6.52 -5.15 17.63
CA ILE A 119 -7.04 -5.24 16.25
C ILE A 119 -8.14 -4.24 15.93
N GLY A 120 -8.65 -3.54 16.91
CA GLY A 120 -9.74 -2.58 16.87
C GLY A 120 -10.12 -2.16 18.28
N VAL A 121 -11.29 -1.58 18.45
CA VAL A 121 -11.84 -1.18 19.76
C VAL A 121 -13.24 -1.73 19.97
N ASP A 122 -13.63 -1.87 21.21
CA ASP A 122 -15.02 -2.20 21.58
C ASP A 122 -15.96 -1.12 21.03
N GLY A 123 -17.02 -1.55 20.34
CA GLY A 123 -17.99 -0.66 19.68
C GLY A 123 -17.51 0.00 18.39
N GLY A 124 -16.29 -0.35 17.91
CA GLY A 124 -15.75 0.15 16.65
C GLY A 124 -15.40 1.65 16.66
N PHE A 125 -15.01 2.13 15.48
CA PHE A 125 -14.71 3.55 15.22
C PHE A 125 -15.80 4.13 14.32
N HIS A 126 -16.20 5.38 14.56
CA HIS A 126 -17.00 6.10 13.57
C HIS A 126 -16.20 6.30 12.28
N THR A 127 -16.91 6.38 11.16
CA THR A 127 -16.29 6.47 9.82
C THR A 127 -15.24 7.59 9.72
N VAL A 128 -15.50 8.75 10.32
CA VAL A 128 -14.57 9.88 10.33
C VAL A 128 -13.35 9.66 11.25
N GLU A 129 -13.55 8.96 12.38
CA GLU A 129 -12.45 8.58 13.28
C GLU A 129 -11.50 7.62 12.59
N LEU A 130 -12.05 6.67 11.81
CA LEU A 130 -11.28 5.66 11.08
C LEU A 130 -10.34 6.25 10.01
N ALA A 131 -10.54 7.51 9.63
CA ALA A 131 -9.69 8.23 8.69
C ALA A 131 -8.42 8.83 9.32
N ASP A 132 -8.37 8.98 10.66
CA ASP A 132 -7.32 9.71 11.37
C ASP A 132 -6.53 8.80 12.31
N ASP A 133 -5.25 8.54 11.97
CA ASP A 133 -4.35 7.68 12.73
C ASP A 133 -4.16 8.15 14.19
N ARG A 134 -4.21 9.46 14.47
CA ARG A 134 -4.07 9.99 15.83
C ARG A 134 -5.28 9.65 16.68
N ILE A 135 -6.49 9.79 16.12
CA ILE A 135 -7.74 9.41 16.83
C ILE A 135 -7.75 7.90 17.08
N LEU A 136 -7.33 7.09 16.09
CA LEU A 136 -7.23 5.66 16.28
C LEU A 136 -6.25 5.30 17.41
N ALA A 137 -5.06 5.90 17.42
CA ALA A 137 -4.05 5.67 18.46
C ALA A 137 -4.56 6.04 19.85
N ASP A 138 -5.24 7.19 20.00
CA ASP A 138 -5.81 7.67 21.27
C ASP A 138 -6.90 6.75 21.81
N ARG A 139 -7.64 6.06 20.96
CA ARG A 139 -8.63 5.07 21.40
C ARG A 139 -7.98 3.71 21.68
N LEU A 140 -7.03 3.29 20.87
CA LEU A 140 -6.33 2.01 21.01
C LEU A 140 -5.46 1.93 22.26
N VAL A 141 -4.86 3.04 22.70
CA VAL A 141 -4.05 3.05 23.92
C VAL A 141 -4.85 2.65 25.15
N ARG A 142 -6.15 2.94 25.18
CA ARG A 142 -7.09 2.61 26.26
C ARG A 142 -7.77 1.27 26.10
N GLN A 143 -7.66 0.66 24.91
CA GLN A 143 -8.29 -0.63 24.58
C GLN A 143 -7.53 -1.77 25.25
N LYS A 144 -8.24 -2.66 25.89
CA LYS A 144 -7.69 -3.94 26.32
C LYS A 144 -7.48 -4.84 25.12
N PRO A 145 -6.29 -5.46 24.97
CA PRO A 145 -6.03 -6.38 23.87
C PRO A 145 -7.02 -7.55 23.82
N PHE A 146 -7.43 -7.98 22.62
CA PHE A 146 -8.38 -9.08 22.40
C PHE A 146 -7.77 -10.46 22.69
N TRP A 147 -6.45 -10.54 22.83
CA TRP A 147 -5.71 -11.69 23.36
C TRP A 147 -4.46 -11.21 24.08
N LYS A 148 -3.84 -12.11 24.83
CA LYS A 148 -2.62 -11.80 25.58
C LYS A 148 -1.51 -11.35 24.62
N PRO A 149 -1.00 -10.12 24.72
CA PRO A 149 0.03 -9.58 23.86
C PRO A 149 1.26 -10.50 23.78
N GLY A 150 1.86 -10.61 22.57
CA GLY A 150 3.03 -11.44 22.33
C GLY A 150 2.78 -12.96 22.19
N HIS A 151 1.58 -13.49 22.59
CA HIS A 151 1.32 -14.95 22.62
C HIS A 151 0.73 -15.51 21.32
N ALA A 152 0.12 -14.69 20.50
CA ALA A 152 -0.45 -15.04 19.22
C ALA A 152 -0.36 -13.83 18.30
N TYR A 153 -0.61 -14.03 17.01
CA TYR A 153 -0.73 -12.95 16.06
C TYR A 153 -2.10 -12.99 15.36
N GLY A 154 -2.49 -11.87 14.81
CA GLY A 154 -3.68 -11.71 13.99
C GLY A 154 -3.65 -10.38 13.28
N TYR A 155 -4.08 -10.36 12.05
CA TYR A 155 -3.98 -9.22 11.16
C TYR A 155 -4.63 -7.95 11.71
N HIS A 156 -3.86 -6.88 11.84
CA HIS A 156 -4.35 -5.57 12.29
C HIS A 156 -4.78 -4.75 11.07
N ALA A 157 -6.02 -4.98 10.57
CA ALA A 157 -6.45 -4.49 9.26
C ALA A 157 -6.39 -2.95 9.14
N PHE A 158 -7.05 -2.23 10.07
CA PHE A 158 -7.12 -0.76 10.03
C PHE A 158 -6.17 -0.05 10.99
N VAL A 159 -5.61 -0.73 11.98
CA VAL A 159 -5.03 -0.04 13.13
C VAL A 159 -3.51 -0.10 13.24
N ILE A 160 -2.83 -0.96 12.47
CA ILE A 160 -1.37 -1.11 12.58
C ILE A 160 -0.65 0.19 12.25
N GLY A 161 -1.09 0.91 11.23
CA GLY A 161 -0.52 2.20 10.84
C GLY A 161 -0.62 3.24 11.96
N ALA A 162 -1.78 3.31 12.64
CA ALA A 162 -1.97 4.22 13.76
C ALA A 162 -1.06 3.87 14.95
N LEU A 163 -0.88 2.58 15.28
CA LEU A 163 0.03 2.14 16.33
C LEU A 163 1.48 2.48 16.01
N LEU A 164 1.94 2.17 14.79
CA LEU A 164 3.29 2.48 14.34
C LEU A 164 3.51 3.99 14.17
N GLY A 165 2.48 4.69 13.65
CA GLY A 165 2.48 6.14 13.50
C GLY A 165 2.64 6.87 14.82
N ALA A 166 1.95 6.42 15.86
CA ALA A 166 2.07 6.99 17.21
C ALA A 166 3.50 6.82 17.78
N VAL A 167 4.17 5.69 17.49
CA VAL A 167 5.57 5.47 17.88
C VAL A 167 6.51 6.36 17.07
N ALA A 168 6.33 6.41 15.73
CA ALA A 168 7.15 7.21 14.84
C ALA A 168 7.06 8.72 15.17
N GLU A 169 5.85 9.22 15.37
CA GLU A 169 5.61 10.63 15.69
C GLU A 169 6.25 11.03 17.02
N ARG A 170 6.17 10.19 18.06
CA ARG A 170 6.83 10.43 19.34
C ARG A 170 8.34 10.37 19.28
N ALA A 171 8.88 9.56 18.38
CA ALA A 171 10.33 9.43 18.21
C ALA A 171 10.92 10.56 17.34
N THR A 172 10.16 11.12 16.41
CA THR A 172 10.68 12.04 15.37
C THR A 172 10.05 13.43 15.40
N GLY A 173 8.87 13.60 15.98
CA GLY A 173 8.04 14.80 15.88
C GLY A 173 7.24 14.91 14.58
N HIS A 174 7.30 13.89 13.70
CA HIS A 174 6.65 13.88 12.39
C HIS A 174 5.72 12.67 12.24
N THR A 175 4.59 12.87 11.56
CA THR A 175 3.67 11.78 11.21
C THR A 175 4.29 10.85 10.16
N VAL A 176 3.77 9.62 10.05
CA VAL A 176 4.18 8.67 9.00
C VAL A 176 3.92 9.25 7.61
N GLN A 177 2.86 10.03 7.43
CA GLN A 177 2.52 10.71 6.18
C GLN A 177 3.60 11.73 5.78
N GLU A 178 4.01 12.58 6.71
CA GLU A 178 5.10 13.57 6.50
C GLU A 178 6.43 12.88 6.23
N LEU A 179 6.75 11.83 6.99
CA LEU A 179 7.96 11.03 6.79
C LEU A 179 7.95 10.32 5.44
N PHE A 180 6.82 9.70 5.05
CA PHE A 180 6.69 9.09 3.74
C PHE A 180 6.91 10.10 2.61
N HIS A 181 6.28 11.27 2.72
CA HIS A 181 6.43 12.33 1.73
C HIS A 181 7.90 12.78 1.61
N SER A 182 8.58 13.03 2.72
CA SER A 182 9.94 13.57 2.73
C SER A 182 11.03 12.54 2.44
N LEU A 183 10.89 11.30 2.93
CA LEU A 183 11.91 10.26 2.82
C LEU A 183 11.75 9.40 1.56
N ILE A 184 10.53 9.26 1.04
CA ILE A 184 10.23 8.30 -0.03
C ILE A 184 9.59 9.00 -1.23
N ARG A 185 8.40 9.59 -1.05
CA ARG A 185 7.62 10.09 -2.17
C ARG A 185 8.37 11.12 -3.01
N THR A 186 8.89 12.15 -2.37
CA THR A 186 9.56 13.27 -3.07
C THR A 186 10.91 12.86 -3.64
N PRO A 187 11.84 12.23 -2.86
CA PRO A 187 13.16 11.90 -3.39
C PRO A 187 13.15 10.92 -4.56
N TYR A 188 12.18 9.98 -4.56
CA TYR A 188 12.11 8.93 -5.59
C TYR A 188 10.99 9.14 -6.61
N ALA A 189 10.28 10.27 -6.53
CA ALA A 189 9.18 10.63 -7.42
C ALA A 189 8.14 9.48 -7.56
N VAL A 190 7.74 8.87 -6.44
CA VAL A 190 6.78 7.76 -6.45
C VAL A 190 5.34 8.28 -6.43
N ASP A 191 4.48 7.67 -7.23
CA ASP A 191 3.09 8.05 -7.39
C ASP A 191 2.19 7.26 -6.43
N VAL A 192 2.52 7.39 -5.13
CA VAL A 192 1.81 6.85 -3.96
C VAL A 192 1.59 7.99 -2.98
N PHE A 193 0.39 8.10 -2.44
CA PHE A 193 -0.01 9.17 -1.54
C PHE A 193 -0.56 8.60 -0.23
N LEU A 194 0.09 8.95 0.86
CA LEU A 194 -0.43 8.83 2.22
C LEU A 194 -0.96 10.20 2.65
N GLY A 195 -2.16 10.54 2.14
CA GLY A 195 -2.76 11.85 2.32
C GLY A 195 -2.25 12.91 1.33
N ASP A 196 -3.20 13.71 0.85
CA ASP A 196 -2.91 14.90 0.06
C ASP A 196 -4.07 15.89 0.19
N PRO A 197 -3.79 17.16 0.52
CA PRO A 197 -4.84 18.16 0.75
C PRO A 197 -5.71 18.45 -0.48
N SER A 198 -5.28 18.11 -1.70
CA SER A 198 -6.09 18.29 -2.90
C SER A 198 -7.37 17.46 -2.88
N PHE A 199 -7.43 16.40 -2.06
CA PHE A 199 -8.63 15.59 -1.88
C PHE A 199 -9.70 16.22 -0.97
N THR A 200 -9.40 17.31 -0.27
CA THR A 200 -10.38 18.01 0.58
C THR A 200 -11.32 18.90 -0.20
N THR A 201 -10.97 19.26 -1.43
CA THR A 201 -11.83 20.06 -2.30
C THR A 201 -12.69 19.15 -3.16
N ASP A 202 -14.02 19.25 -3.04
CA ASP A 202 -14.98 18.76 -4.02
C ASP A 202 -14.82 19.59 -5.30
N THR A 203 -13.76 19.35 -6.06
CA THR A 203 -13.65 19.90 -7.40
C THR A 203 -14.31 18.89 -8.34
N PRO A 204 -15.48 19.20 -8.92
CA PRO A 204 -16.04 18.36 -9.97
C PRO A 204 -15.00 18.22 -11.08
N ALA A 205 -14.90 17.05 -11.69
CA ALA A 205 -14.08 16.85 -12.87
C ALA A 205 -14.37 17.96 -13.89
N PRO A 206 -13.35 18.62 -14.48
CA PRO A 206 -13.59 19.65 -15.46
C PRO A 206 -14.36 19.06 -16.65
N PRO A 207 -15.36 19.77 -17.18
CA PRO A 207 -16.01 19.35 -18.41
C PRO A 207 -14.97 19.31 -19.53
N THR A 208 -14.95 18.22 -20.27
CA THR A 208 -14.17 18.10 -21.49
C THR A 208 -14.64 19.11 -22.52
N GLY A 209 -13.81 20.12 -22.79
CA GLY A 209 -13.97 20.98 -23.97
C GLY A 209 -13.85 22.49 -23.74
N GLY A 210 -12.86 23.13 -24.36
CA GLY A 210 -12.96 24.50 -24.86
C GLY A 210 -12.12 25.59 -24.19
N ASP A 211 -11.00 25.89 -24.79
CA ASP A 211 -10.35 27.17 -25.07
C ASP A 211 -10.13 28.28 -24.01
N THR A 212 -8.86 28.66 -23.95
CA THR A 212 -8.23 30.01 -23.87
C THR A 212 -8.27 30.82 -22.58
N ALA A 213 -7.16 31.15 -22.01
CA ALA A 213 -6.40 32.41 -22.06
C ALA A 213 -5.42 32.59 -20.88
N ALA A 214 -4.25 33.06 -21.23
CA ALA A 214 -3.12 33.33 -20.36
C ALA A 214 -3.36 34.54 -19.45
N ALA A 215 -2.77 34.49 -18.24
CA ALA A 215 -2.33 35.70 -17.55
C ALA A 215 -1.03 35.40 -16.78
N SER A 216 0.02 36.08 -17.20
CA SER A 216 1.35 36.08 -16.63
C SER A 216 1.41 36.94 -15.39
N THR A 217 2.08 36.47 -14.32
CA THR A 217 2.85 37.34 -13.40
C THR A 217 4.02 36.56 -12.84
N THR A 218 5.21 37.03 -13.18
CA THR A 218 6.50 36.62 -12.61
C THR A 218 6.72 37.26 -11.24
N PRO A 219 7.44 36.58 -10.34
CA PRO A 219 8.52 37.22 -9.61
C PRO A 219 9.87 36.50 -9.68
N SER A 220 10.83 37.28 -9.70
CA SER A 220 12.27 37.30 -9.61
C SER A 220 13.02 36.14 -8.95
N ALA A 221 14.18 35.85 -9.58
CA ALA A 221 15.16 34.81 -9.29
C ALA A 221 16.04 35.14 -8.05
N ASP A 222 16.47 34.07 -7.34
CA ASP A 222 17.89 33.70 -7.21
C ASP A 222 18.02 32.43 -6.34
N ALA A 223 18.28 31.32 -6.98
CA ALA A 223 19.00 30.18 -6.44
C ALA A 223 19.24 29.17 -7.57
N THR A 224 20.51 28.94 -7.90
CA THR A 224 20.94 27.97 -8.91
C THR A 224 20.50 26.56 -8.55
N PRO A 225 19.69 25.85 -9.40
CA PRO A 225 19.36 24.47 -9.15
C PRO A 225 20.33 23.56 -9.92
N VAL A 226 20.81 22.54 -9.20
CA VAL A 226 21.33 21.32 -9.82
C VAL A 226 20.23 20.74 -10.69
N ALA A 227 20.50 20.53 -11.97
CA ALA A 227 19.54 20.06 -12.95
C ALA A 227 19.06 18.65 -12.59
N ALA A 228 17.89 18.56 -11.96
CA ALA A 228 17.13 17.32 -11.85
C ALA A 228 16.58 16.99 -13.25
N ARG A 229 16.94 15.84 -13.77
CA ARG A 229 16.27 15.25 -14.93
C ARG A 229 14.86 14.88 -14.50
N THR A 230 13.90 15.70 -14.86
CA THR A 230 12.48 15.45 -14.60
C THR A 230 11.98 14.35 -15.51
N THR A 231 11.65 13.19 -14.95
CA THR A 231 10.62 12.30 -15.53
C THR A 231 9.30 13.10 -15.60
N PRO A 232 8.49 12.97 -16.66
CA PRO A 232 7.24 13.70 -16.76
C PRO A 232 6.32 13.30 -15.61
N THR A 233 6.16 14.15 -14.61
CA THR A 233 5.03 14.05 -13.69
C THR A 233 3.77 14.36 -14.48
N ALA A 234 2.80 13.43 -14.47
CA ALA A 234 1.50 13.65 -15.07
C ALA A 234 0.94 15.00 -14.62
N GLY A 235 0.52 15.81 -15.55
CA GLY A 235 -0.02 17.13 -15.25
C GLY A 235 -1.34 17.02 -14.49
N GLY A 236 -1.42 17.66 -13.32
CA GLY A 236 -2.62 17.71 -12.49
C GLY A 236 -2.37 17.36 -11.02
N THR A 237 -3.31 17.75 -10.16
CA THR A 237 -3.30 17.36 -8.74
C THR A 237 -3.63 15.88 -8.59
N PRO A 238 -3.21 15.22 -7.49
CA PRO A 238 -3.61 13.83 -7.21
C PRO A 238 -5.12 13.61 -7.27
N ALA A 239 -5.92 14.53 -6.74
CA ALA A 239 -7.38 14.45 -6.81
C ALA A 239 -7.92 14.42 -8.24
N ALA A 240 -7.32 15.16 -9.17
CA ALA A 240 -7.75 15.20 -10.57
C ALA A 240 -7.47 13.88 -11.33
N ARG A 241 -6.56 13.04 -10.82
CA ARG A 241 -6.20 11.74 -11.38
C ARG A 241 -6.86 10.56 -10.67
N TYR A 242 -7.57 10.82 -9.59
CA TYR A 242 -8.22 9.79 -8.79
C TYR A 242 -9.50 9.30 -9.47
N LEU A 243 -9.63 8.00 -9.56
CA LEU A 243 -10.87 7.33 -9.93
C LEU A 243 -11.35 6.41 -8.79
N PRO A 244 -12.62 6.51 -8.39
CA PRO A 244 -13.20 5.74 -7.31
C PRO A 244 -13.08 4.24 -7.50
N VAL A 245 -13.02 3.50 -6.38
CA VAL A 245 -13.14 2.04 -6.37
C VAL A 245 -14.56 1.66 -6.79
N LEU A 246 -14.66 0.61 -7.60
CA LEU A 246 -15.94 0.09 -8.06
C LEU A 246 -16.43 -1.01 -7.11
N PRO A 247 -17.74 -1.03 -6.75
CA PRO A 247 -18.26 -1.95 -5.75
C PRO A 247 -18.08 -3.43 -6.14
N ALA A 248 -17.94 -4.29 -5.13
CA ALA A 248 -17.96 -5.73 -5.31
C ALA A 248 -19.37 -6.22 -5.69
N SER A 249 -19.41 -7.32 -6.47
CA SER A 249 -20.68 -8.00 -6.78
C SER A 249 -21.28 -8.75 -5.58
N GLN A 250 -20.44 -9.08 -4.59
CA GLN A 250 -20.80 -9.80 -3.37
C GLN A 250 -20.11 -9.18 -2.17
N LYS A 251 -20.74 -9.30 -0.98
CA LYS A 251 -20.13 -8.92 0.30
C LYS A 251 -20.01 -10.18 1.17
N PRO A 252 -18.93 -10.30 1.99
CA PRO A 252 -18.82 -11.40 2.91
C PRO A 252 -19.87 -11.29 4.03
N ASP A 253 -20.40 -12.40 4.46
CA ASP A 253 -21.16 -12.49 5.70
C ASP A 253 -20.18 -12.73 6.87
N ILE A 254 -19.74 -11.65 7.50
CA ILE A 254 -18.81 -11.67 8.62
C ILE A 254 -19.55 -11.21 9.87
N ALA A 255 -19.52 -12.04 10.92
CA ALA A 255 -20.13 -11.70 12.20
C ALA A 255 -19.43 -10.44 12.78
N PRO A 256 -20.17 -9.36 13.09
CA PRO A 256 -19.58 -8.09 13.51
C PRO A 256 -18.70 -8.18 14.76
N LEU A 257 -19.04 -9.05 15.70
CA LEU A 257 -18.31 -9.24 16.97
C LEU A 257 -17.23 -10.35 16.89
N SER A 258 -17.00 -10.96 15.73
CA SER A 258 -15.84 -11.83 15.53
C SER A 258 -14.55 -11.00 15.50
N LEU A 259 -13.39 -11.64 15.70
CA LEU A 259 -12.11 -10.94 15.58
C LEU A 259 -11.94 -10.31 14.18
N THR A 260 -12.40 -11.00 13.14
CA THR A 260 -12.44 -10.45 11.76
C THR A 260 -13.36 -9.22 11.70
N GLY A 261 -14.57 -9.31 12.24
CA GLY A 261 -15.52 -8.20 12.26
C GLY A 261 -14.96 -6.96 12.98
N ILE A 262 -14.31 -7.15 14.11
CA ILE A 262 -13.66 -6.08 14.88
C ILE A 262 -12.50 -5.47 14.09
N ALA A 263 -11.62 -6.30 13.51
CA ALA A 263 -10.46 -5.83 12.76
C ALA A 263 -10.84 -5.03 11.51
N PHE A 264 -11.98 -5.37 10.87
CA PHE A 264 -12.54 -4.66 9.72
C PHE A 264 -13.60 -3.61 10.10
N ASN A 265 -13.73 -3.29 11.39
CA ASN A 265 -14.62 -2.26 11.92
C ASN A 265 -16.12 -2.49 11.59
N LEU A 266 -16.51 -3.77 11.47
CA LEU A 266 -17.92 -4.16 11.26
C LEU A 266 -18.73 -4.11 12.56
N ASN A 267 -18.08 -3.99 13.71
CA ASN A 267 -18.67 -3.79 15.02
C ASN A 267 -19.02 -2.31 15.33
N ALA A 268 -18.76 -1.40 14.40
CA ALA A 268 -19.20 -0.01 14.47
C ALA A 268 -20.70 0.12 14.11
N ASP A 269 -21.29 1.26 14.47
CA ASP A 269 -22.66 1.65 14.09
C ASP A 269 -22.62 3.02 13.38
N PRO A 270 -22.87 3.07 12.05
CA PRO A 270 -23.05 1.93 11.15
C PRO A 270 -21.73 1.15 10.90
N PRO A 271 -21.82 -0.13 10.49
CA PRO A 271 -20.65 -0.92 10.09
C PRO A 271 -19.91 -0.28 8.91
N THR A 272 -18.58 -0.36 8.89
CA THR A 272 -17.78 0.19 7.80
C THR A 272 -17.99 -0.57 6.50
N ASP A 273 -18.38 0.14 5.44
CA ASP A 273 -18.28 -0.33 4.06
C ASP A 273 -16.92 0.08 3.49
N LEU A 274 -16.10 -0.89 3.09
CA LEU A 274 -14.73 -0.63 2.62
C LEU A 274 -14.70 0.23 1.35
N VAL A 275 -15.64 0.01 0.42
CA VAL A 275 -15.68 0.73 -0.85
C VAL A 275 -16.10 2.19 -0.62
N GLU A 276 -17.14 2.40 0.18
CA GLU A 276 -17.58 3.75 0.52
C GLU A 276 -16.53 4.50 1.34
N TRP A 277 -15.88 3.80 2.30
CA TRP A 277 -14.91 4.42 3.20
C TRP A 277 -13.68 4.97 2.46
N ILE A 278 -13.08 4.20 1.54
CA ILE A 278 -11.88 4.65 0.81
C ILE A 278 -12.15 5.84 -0.10
N ASP A 279 -13.41 5.99 -0.55
CA ASP A 279 -13.83 7.08 -1.42
C ASP A 279 -14.23 8.36 -0.66
N ILE A 280 -14.21 8.35 0.68
CA ILE A 280 -14.44 9.55 1.50
C ILE A 280 -13.26 10.53 1.30
N PRO A 281 -13.52 11.80 0.92
CA PRO A 281 -12.45 12.79 0.72
C PRO A 281 -11.50 12.92 1.92
N ALA A 282 -12.03 12.92 3.14
CA ALA A 282 -11.22 13.01 4.37
C ALA A 282 -10.24 11.82 4.53
N VAL A 283 -10.64 10.60 4.13
CA VAL A 283 -9.77 9.41 4.19
C VAL A 283 -8.57 9.60 3.26
N ARG A 284 -8.80 10.06 2.03
CA ARG A 284 -7.74 10.31 1.07
C ARG A 284 -6.88 11.52 1.43
N ALA A 285 -7.48 12.55 2.03
CA ALA A 285 -6.77 13.75 2.45
C ALA A 285 -5.85 13.49 3.66
N LEU A 286 -6.30 12.70 4.63
CA LEU A 286 -5.54 12.35 5.82
C LEU A 286 -4.59 11.17 5.56
N GLY A 287 -4.94 10.27 4.65
CA GLY A 287 -4.09 9.14 4.26
C GLY A 287 -3.82 8.16 5.38
N GLN A 288 -4.90 7.65 6.00
CA GLN A 288 -4.82 6.66 7.07
C GLN A 288 -3.84 5.54 6.71
N SER A 289 -2.78 5.38 7.48
CA SER A 289 -1.56 4.67 7.08
C SER A 289 -1.64 3.14 7.05
N SER A 290 -2.80 2.57 7.43
CA SER A 290 -3.06 1.13 7.24
C SER A 290 -3.79 0.81 5.93
N ALA A 291 -4.66 1.70 5.43
CA ALA A 291 -5.57 1.37 4.32
C ALA A 291 -6.03 2.58 3.47
N GLY A 292 -5.73 3.82 3.89
CA GLY A 292 -6.23 5.05 3.26
C GLY A 292 -5.36 5.61 2.13
N GLY A 293 -4.35 4.88 1.68
CA GLY A 293 -3.47 5.30 0.60
C GLY A 293 -4.11 5.21 -0.77
N VAL A 294 -3.67 6.08 -1.66
CA VAL A 294 -4.03 6.05 -3.08
C VAL A 294 -2.76 5.98 -3.94
N ALA A 295 -2.81 5.19 -5.01
CA ALA A 295 -1.64 4.97 -5.86
C ALA A 295 -2.02 4.51 -7.27
N SER A 296 -1.06 4.61 -8.20
CA SER A 296 -1.01 3.83 -9.43
C SER A 296 -0.20 2.55 -9.24
N ALA A 297 -0.37 1.55 -10.11
CA ALA A 297 0.47 0.35 -10.08
C ALA A 297 1.95 0.70 -10.32
N ARG A 298 2.22 1.63 -11.24
CA ARG A 298 3.58 2.13 -11.48
C ARG A 298 4.18 2.75 -10.23
N GLY A 299 3.41 3.55 -9.49
CA GLY A 299 3.84 4.18 -8.23
C GLY A 299 4.21 3.16 -7.17
N LEU A 300 3.37 2.14 -6.97
CA LEU A 300 3.64 1.07 -5.99
C LEU A 300 4.87 0.24 -6.35
N ALA A 301 4.99 -0.20 -7.62
CA ALA A 301 6.15 -0.97 -8.05
C ALA A 301 7.45 -0.15 -7.95
N ARG A 302 7.40 1.15 -8.36
CA ARG A 302 8.52 2.09 -8.23
C ARG A 302 8.93 2.32 -6.78
N MET A 303 7.97 2.40 -5.85
CA MET A 303 8.24 2.56 -4.43
C MET A 303 9.11 1.43 -3.88
N TYR A 304 8.77 0.18 -4.22
CA TYR A 304 9.60 -0.96 -3.82
C TYR A 304 10.93 -1.01 -4.58
N ALA A 305 10.96 -0.63 -5.87
CA ALA A 305 12.20 -0.52 -6.64
C ALA A 305 13.15 0.51 -6.04
N ALA A 306 12.62 1.67 -5.66
CA ALA A 306 13.39 2.71 -4.98
C ALA A 306 13.94 2.24 -3.63
N ALA A 307 13.17 1.41 -2.91
CA ALA A 307 13.63 0.85 -1.63
C ALA A 307 14.85 -0.06 -1.81
N LEU A 308 14.91 -0.82 -2.91
CA LEU A 308 15.93 -1.85 -3.14
C LEU A 308 17.13 -1.35 -3.97
N TRP A 309 16.89 -0.52 -4.98
CA TRP A 309 17.93 -0.13 -5.96
C TRP A 309 18.06 1.38 -6.13
N GLY A 310 17.23 2.16 -5.48
CA GLY A 310 17.15 3.60 -5.74
C GLY A 310 16.35 3.92 -7.01
N ALA A 311 16.32 5.19 -7.38
CA ALA A 311 15.67 5.66 -8.59
C ALA A 311 16.32 6.96 -9.09
N ASP A 312 16.41 7.11 -10.42
CA ASP A 312 16.88 8.34 -11.09
C ASP A 312 18.24 8.86 -10.58
N GLY A 313 19.14 7.94 -10.17
CA GLY A 313 20.45 8.26 -9.64
C GLY A 313 20.49 8.54 -8.13
N ALA A 314 19.37 8.44 -7.42
CA ALA A 314 19.36 8.39 -5.96
C ALA A 314 19.73 6.99 -5.46
N ASP A 315 20.43 6.96 -4.32
CA ASP A 315 20.80 5.71 -3.66
C ASP A 315 19.55 4.92 -3.20
N PRO A 316 19.66 3.59 -2.97
CA PRO A 316 18.59 2.80 -2.36
C PRO A 316 18.13 3.40 -1.04
N LEU A 317 16.82 3.37 -0.80
CA LEU A 317 16.24 3.83 0.48
C LEU A 317 16.75 2.99 1.65
N LEU A 318 16.86 1.66 1.45
CA LEU A 318 17.23 0.70 2.48
C LEU A 318 18.49 -0.08 2.07
N ASP A 319 19.31 -0.38 3.07
CA ASP A 319 20.41 -1.32 2.90
C ASP A 319 19.90 -2.78 2.91
N ARG A 320 20.75 -3.68 2.43
CA ARG A 320 20.41 -5.10 2.31
C ARG A 320 20.11 -5.74 3.68
N ALA A 321 20.81 -5.35 4.73
CA ALA A 321 20.62 -5.91 6.06
C ALA A 321 19.25 -5.55 6.62
N THR A 322 18.80 -4.32 6.43
CA THR A 322 17.47 -3.86 6.82
C THR A 322 16.37 -4.58 6.01
N ILE A 323 16.57 -4.74 4.69
CA ILE A 323 15.63 -5.48 3.85
C ILE A 323 15.51 -6.92 4.35
N ASP A 324 16.61 -7.63 4.53
CA ASP A 324 16.62 -9.03 4.99
C ASP A 324 15.95 -9.17 6.37
N GLN A 325 16.16 -8.20 7.27
CA GLN A 325 15.53 -8.18 8.59
C GLN A 325 14.02 -8.00 8.53
N PHE A 326 13.53 -7.13 7.66
CA PHE A 326 12.09 -6.86 7.53
C PHE A 326 11.35 -7.92 6.71
N ALA A 327 12.01 -8.56 5.75
CA ALA A 327 11.45 -9.65 4.95
C ALA A 327 11.41 -10.99 5.70
N ALA A 328 12.28 -11.18 6.70
CA ALA A 328 12.33 -12.43 7.46
C ALA A 328 11.03 -12.71 8.19
N VAL A 329 10.49 -13.93 8.02
CA VAL A 329 9.21 -14.32 8.63
C VAL A 329 9.30 -14.26 10.15
N SER A 330 8.41 -13.48 10.75
CA SER A 330 8.31 -13.24 12.21
C SER A 330 7.03 -13.82 12.82
N SER A 331 5.96 -13.96 12.02
CA SER A 331 4.71 -14.60 12.40
C SER A 331 4.26 -15.52 11.27
N ALA A 332 3.88 -16.76 11.60
CA ALA A 332 3.45 -17.78 10.66
C ALA A 332 2.42 -18.71 11.29
N GLY A 333 1.56 -19.31 10.47
CA GLY A 333 0.51 -20.26 10.84
C GLY A 333 -0.88 -19.64 10.85
N SER A 334 -1.77 -20.12 11.71
CA SER A 334 -3.16 -19.67 11.73
C SER A 334 -3.29 -18.28 12.32
N ASP A 335 -3.67 -17.32 11.48
CA ASP A 335 -3.99 -15.94 11.85
C ASP A 335 -5.32 -15.89 12.62
N ARG A 336 -5.32 -15.29 13.80
CA ARG A 336 -6.52 -15.24 14.67
C ARG A 336 -7.64 -14.38 14.12
N VAL A 337 -7.34 -13.46 13.23
CA VAL A 337 -8.31 -12.54 12.63
C VAL A 337 -8.89 -13.09 11.35
N THR A 338 -8.04 -13.53 10.41
CA THR A 338 -8.50 -14.03 9.10
C THR A 338 -8.81 -15.52 9.10
N GLY A 339 -8.24 -16.27 10.04
CA GLY A 339 -8.32 -17.74 10.06
C GLY A 339 -7.45 -18.42 9.01
N GLU A 340 -6.74 -17.64 8.19
CA GLU A 340 -5.87 -18.15 7.12
C GLU A 340 -4.51 -18.56 7.67
N ASP A 341 -3.79 -19.41 6.92
CA ASP A 341 -2.37 -19.67 7.13
C ASP A 341 -1.58 -18.52 6.52
N SER A 342 -1.28 -17.51 7.36
CA SER A 342 -0.63 -16.27 6.95
C SER A 342 0.80 -16.22 7.43
N HIS A 343 1.65 -15.55 6.68
CA HIS A 343 3.07 -15.38 6.99
C HIS A 343 3.44 -13.90 6.88
N PHE A 344 3.91 -13.33 7.99
CA PHE A 344 4.34 -11.93 8.04
C PHE A 344 5.80 -11.83 8.46
N GLY A 345 6.55 -10.97 7.79
CA GLY A 345 7.79 -10.40 8.28
C GLY A 345 7.52 -9.28 9.28
N LEU A 346 8.35 -8.25 9.28
CA LEU A 346 8.11 -7.06 10.09
C LEU A 346 7.21 -6.08 9.31
N GLY A 347 5.90 -6.33 9.39
CA GLY A 347 4.85 -5.55 8.76
C GLY A 347 4.50 -5.97 7.32
N PHE A 348 5.37 -6.66 6.62
CA PHE A 348 5.12 -7.13 5.26
C PHE A 348 4.60 -8.56 5.24
N GLU A 349 3.72 -8.86 4.28
CA GLU A 349 3.36 -10.24 3.93
C GLU A 349 4.57 -10.92 3.27
N ALA A 350 4.94 -12.13 3.73
CA ALA A 350 5.88 -12.99 3.03
C ALA A 350 5.20 -13.60 1.80
N GLN A 351 5.79 -13.46 0.63
CA GLN A 351 5.13 -13.76 -0.64
C GLN A 351 5.32 -15.19 -1.14
N HIS A 352 6.45 -15.82 -0.80
CA HIS A 352 6.76 -17.18 -1.22
C HIS A 352 5.69 -18.22 -0.84
N PRO A 353 5.06 -18.19 0.36
CA PRO A 353 4.03 -19.17 0.69
C PRO A 353 2.80 -19.09 -0.24
N ARG A 354 2.45 -17.89 -0.71
CA ARG A 354 1.34 -17.68 -1.66
C ARG A 354 1.75 -17.93 -3.12
N TYR A 355 2.98 -17.56 -3.48
CA TYR A 355 3.53 -17.66 -4.83
C TYR A 355 4.87 -18.41 -4.79
N PRO A 356 4.86 -19.76 -4.83
CA PRO A 356 6.07 -20.57 -4.64
C PRO A 356 7.18 -20.36 -5.68
N GLY A 357 6.87 -19.71 -6.79
CA GLY A 357 7.88 -19.29 -7.79
C GLY A 357 8.73 -18.10 -7.35
N LEU A 358 8.27 -17.31 -6.39
CA LEU A 358 9.06 -16.22 -5.80
C LEU A 358 10.09 -16.78 -4.82
N SER A 359 11.13 -16.00 -4.52
CA SER A 359 12.14 -16.39 -3.54
C SER A 359 11.61 -16.32 -2.11
N GLY A 360 12.30 -16.99 -1.17
CA GLY A 360 11.97 -16.92 0.25
C GLY A 360 12.18 -15.52 0.88
N SER A 361 12.84 -14.59 0.18
CA SER A 361 13.02 -13.21 0.59
C SER A 361 11.99 -12.25 -0.02
N ALA A 362 11.04 -12.75 -0.81
CA ALA A 362 10.00 -11.92 -1.40
C ALA A 362 9.02 -11.41 -0.35
N PHE A 363 8.77 -10.11 -0.35
CA PHE A 363 7.92 -9.43 0.62
C PHE A 363 7.06 -8.35 -0.05
N GLY A 364 5.96 -7.96 0.57
CA GLY A 364 5.08 -6.93 0.02
C GLY A 364 3.79 -6.82 0.81
N HIS A 365 2.73 -6.32 0.18
CA HIS A 365 1.41 -6.28 0.80
C HIS A 365 0.29 -6.31 -0.25
N SER A 366 -0.77 -7.03 0.06
CA SER A 366 -2.00 -7.05 -0.72
C SER A 366 -2.99 -5.97 -0.25
N GLY A 367 -3.96 -5.61 -1.10
CA GLY A 367 -5.04 -4.68 -0.79
C GLY A 367 -6.42 -5.26 -1.10
N ALA A 368 -7.44 -4.85 -0.36
CA ALA A 368 -8.76 -5.47 -0.35
C ALA A 368 -9.47 -5.50 -1.71
N ALA A 369 -9.17 -4.57 -2.62
CA ALA A 369 -9.77 -4.55 -3.97
C ALA A 369 -9.16 -5.57 -4.94
N GLY A 370 -8.15 -6.34 -4.53
CA GLY A 370 -7.41 -7.23 -5.41
C GLY A 370 -6.01 -6.70 -5.76
N THR A 371 -5.67 -5.51 -5.27
CA THR A 371 -4.34 -4.91 -5.40
C THR A 371 -3.27 -5.81 -4.80
N HIS A 372 -2.11 -5.85 -5.46
CA HIS A 372 -0.94 -6.53 -4.92
C HIS A 372 0.32 -5.76 -5.29
N ALA A 373 1.22 -5.57 -4.33
CA ALA A 373 2.50 -4.93 -4.55
C ALA A 373 3.60 -5.66 -3.76
N LEU A 374 4.68 -6.03 -4.44
CA LEU A 374 5.76 -6.80 -3.84
C LEU A 374 7.13 -6.47 -4.42
N ALA A 375 8.15 -6.88 -3.68
CA ALA A 375 9.54 -6.95 -4.08
C ALA A 375 10.07 -8.37 -3.89
N ASP A 376 10.86 -8.84 -4.83
CA ASP A 376 11.69 -10.05 -4.69
C ASP A 376 13.16 -9.70 -4.94
N PRO A 377 13.91 -9.42 -3.87
CA PRO A 377 15.30 -9.00 -3.98
C PRO A 377 16.21 -10.04 -4.63
N SER A 378 15.87 -11.33 -4.55
CA SER A 378 16.69 -12.41 -5.10
C SER A 378 16.49 -12.59 -6.60
N HIS A 379 15.28 -12.30 -7.11
CA HIS A 379 15.00 -12.30 -8.54
C HIS A 379 15.20 -10.92 -9.19
N GLY A 380 15.53 -9.89 -8.40
CA GLY A 380 15.76 -8.54 -8.90
C GLY A 380 14.47 -7.82 -9.33
N ILE A 381 13.28 -8.24 -8.89
CA ILE A 381 12.01 -7.70 -9.39
C ILE A 381 11.22 -6.95 -8.32
N THR A 382 10.47 -5.95 -8.79
CA THR A 382 9.28 -5.45 -8.10
C THR A 382 8.08 -5.47 -9.04
N TYR A 383 6.94 -5.75 -8.46
CA TYR A 383 5.69 -5.97 -9.14
C TYR A 383 4.59 -5.21 -8.43
N ALA A 384 3.70 -4.57 -9.16
CA ALA A 384 2.45 -4.10 -8.61
C ALA A 384 1.31 -4.22 -9.63
N TYR A 385 0.19 -4.66 -9.11
CA TYR A 385 -1.09 -4.76 -9.81
C TYR A 385 -2.15 -3.99 -9.01
N THR A 386 -2.94 -3.18 -9.69
CA THR A 386 -4.10 -2.52 -9.12
C THR A 386 -5.32 -2.77 -9.99
N ARG A 387 -6.50 -2.75 -9.38
CA ARG A 387 -7.77 -2.70 -10.10
C ARG A 387 -8.80 -1.91 -9.31
N ARG A 388 -9.72 -1.27 -10.01
CA ARG A 388 -10.79 -0.50 -9.38
C ARG A 388 -11.98 -1.36 -8.98
N ARG A 389 -12.31 -2.41 -9.76
CA ARG A 389 -13.38 -3.35 -9.41
C ARG A 389 -12.95 -4.19 -8.21
N PHE A 390 -13.65 -4.01 -7.07
CA PHE A 390 -13.38 -4.76 -5.86
C PHE A 390 -13.52 -6.26 -6.11
N GLY A 391 -12.49 -7.02 -5.78
CA GLY A 391 -12.45 -8.47 -5.92
C GLY A 391 -12.75 -9.16 -4.60
N PHE A 392 -13.69 -10.07 -4.63
CA PHE A 392 -14.02 -10.90 -3.49
C PHE A 392 -13.20 -12.21 -3.51
N PRO A 393 -12.72 -12.75 -2.40
CA PRO A 393 -12.97 -12.39 -0.99
C PRO A 393 -12.17 -11.20 -0.43
N GLY A 394 -11.40 -10.49 -1.22
CA GLY A 394 -10.47 -9.45 -0.82
C GLY A 394 -9.02 -9.94 -0.78
N GLY A 395 -8.07 -9.04 -0.45
CA GLY A 395 -6.65 -9.34 -0.53
C GLY A 395 -6.16 -9.40 -1.97
N ALA A 396 -5.04 -10.08 -2.24
CA ALA A 396 -4.50 -10.23 -3.59
C ALA A 396 -5.47 -11.03 -4.46
N ALA A 397 -5.89 -10.46 -5.58
CA ALA A 397 -6.78 -11.12 -6.52
C ALA A 397 -6.09 -12.31 -7.22
N GLY A 398 -6.91 -13.30 -7.64
CA GLY A 398 -6.41 -14.57 -8.20
C GLY A 398 -5.52 -14.42 -9.44
N GLU A 399 -5.83 -13.44 -10.30
CA GLU A 399 -5.07 -13.15 -11.51
C GLU A 399 -3.60 -12.75 -11.23
N ASN A 400 -3.28 -12.31 -10.02
CA ASN A 400 -1.89 -12.03 -9.64
C ASN A 400 -0.98 -13.26 -9.76
N ALA A 401 -1.51 -14.47 -9.55
CA ALA A 401 -0.72 -15.70 -9.67
C ALA A 401 -0.23 -15.93 -11.12
N ASP A 402 -1.12 -15.75 -12.10
CA ASP A 402 -0.78 -15.93 -13.51
C ASP A 402 0.19 -14.84 -13.99
N LEU A 403 -0.05 -13.59 -13.57
CA LEU A 403 0.80 -12.45 -13.91
C LEU A 403 2.22 -12.58 -13.32
N ILE A 404 2.34 -12.93 -12.04
CA ILE A 404 3.63 -13.15 -11.38
C ILE A 404 4.37 -14.32 -12.06
N ASN A 405 3.68 -15.42 -12.34
CA ASN A 405 4.29 -16.55 -13.03
C ASN A 405 4.76 -16.17 -14.45
N ALA A 406 4.01 -15.33 -15.17
CA ALA A 406 4.45 -14.83 -16.49
C ALA A 406 5.75 -14.00 -16.38
N VAL A 407 5.84 -13.11 -15.37
CA VAL A 407 7.06 -12.34 -15.11
C VAL A 407 8.24 -13.28 -14.79
N LEU A 408 8.05 -14.26 -13.91
CA LEU A 408 9.12 -15.18 -13.51
C LEU A 408 9.63 -16.04 -14.68
N ARG A 409 8.76 -16.47 -15.60
CA ARG A 409 9.18 -17.22 -16.80
C ARG A 409 10.12 -16.42 -17.70
N THR A 410 10.02 -15.09 -17.71
CA THR A 410 10.92 -14.25 -18.52
C THR A 410 12.33 -14.15 -17.94
N LEU A 411 12.47 -14.27 -16.62
CA LEU A 411 13.78 -14.20 -15.94
C LEU A 411 14.64 -15.46 -16.14
N THR A 412 14.02 -16.56 -16.56
CA THR A 412 14.70 -17.86 -16.73
C THR A 412 15.09 -18.14 -18.18
N ARG A 413 14.81 -17.22 -19.08
CA ARG A 413 15.17 -17.29 -20.53
C ARG A 413 16.43 -16.49 -20.81
#